data_e1bb62997232674c6d0ea2cf7831f78f
#
_entry.id   e1bb62997232674c6d0ea2cf7831f78f
#
_cell.length_a   1.000
_cell.length_b   1.000
_cell.length_c   1.000
_cell.angle_alpha   90.00
_cell.angle_beta   90.00
_cell.angle_gamma   90.00
#
_symmetry.space_group_name_H-M   'P 1'
#
loop_
_entity.id
_entity.type
_entity.pdbx_description
1 polymer ?
#
loop_
_entity_poly.entity_id
_entity_poly.type
_entity_poly.pdbx_seq_one_letter_code
_entity_poly.pdbx_strand_id
1 'polypeptide(L)'
;MILRIACLVVMLFSVLPFAQAEETTSAIPQRELVVGVKDAPPFALKGADGAWSGLSVELWRQVAKAENLQYRFVELKDMPELIRETAAGKLDLAVGAITVTVDREKILDFTQTYYSTGTGIAVPVVSVMNWGTLRRAMTSFNFLQAIVALIGLTLGAGILVWLLERRQNEYFGGGVTKGISSSVWWSTLAMTQRSSAEKGPQTILGRFVATIWLVVSVITIAVFTAGVTSVLTTSQIQGTITGVSDLASVRVGTVKGTSSEGDLIRRKLKFQPYDTVRDGLKALRAGRLDAFVYDKPLLTWAIRQGYASRLKVLDISIEAQNYAFAVPPDSPLRKPLSIAILDTIQNEQWTEARIRYLGEDSLSSP
;
A
#
# COMPACT_ATOMS: atom_id res chain seq x y z
N MET A 1 -50.83 55.48 -49.80
CA MET A 1 -50.55 54.08 -50.26
C MET A 1 -49.46 53.38 -49.48
N ILE A 2 -48.55 54.12 -48.88
CA ILE A 2 -47.39 53.59 -48.13
C ILE A 2 -47.80 53.11 -46.70
N LEU A 3 -48.83 53.67 -46.06
CA LEU A 3 -49.26 53.32 -44.73
C LEU A 3 -50.06 51.98 -44.61
N ARG A 4 -50.60 51.45 -45.69
CA ARG A 4 -51.33 50.17 -45.70
C ARG A 4 -50.45 48.94 -45.92
N ILE A 5 -49.23 49.13 -46.42
CA ILE A 5 -48.23 48.06 -46.65
C ILE A 5 -47.50 47.78 -45.32
N ALA A 6 -47.29 48.80 -44.47
CA ALA A 6 -46.62 48.62 -43.17
C ALA A 6 -47.42 47.78 -42.17
N CYS A 7 -48.76 47.83 -42.19
CA CYS A 7 -49.61 47.01 -41.31
C CYS A 7 -49.68 45.53 -41.74
N LEU A 8 -49.44 45.21 -43.01
CA LEU A 8 -49.52 43.82 -43.49
C LEU A 8 -48.22 43.05 -43.22
N VAL A 9 -47.09 43.75 -43.13
CA VAL A 9 -45.78 43.12 -42.79
C VAL A 9 -45.68 42.84 -41.28
N VAL A 10 -46.31 43.66 -40.42
CA VAL A 10 -46.31 43.41 -38.97
C VAL A 10 -47.24 42.23 -38.57
N MET A 11 -48.30 41.95 -39.35
CA MET A 11 -49.18 40.79 -39.09
C MET A 11 -48.63 39.42 -39.56
N LEU A 12 -47.59 39.39 -40.45
CA LEU A 12 -46.98 38.15 -40.90
C LEU A 12 -45.86 37.61 -39.98
N PHE A 13 -45.40 38.45 -39.01
CA PHE A 13 -44.35 38.01 -38.06
C PHE A 13 -44.86 37.47 -36.71
N SER A 14 -46.17 37.43 -36.52
CA SER A 14 -46.78 37.01 -35.23
C SER A 14 -47.26 35.52 -35.17
N VAL A 15 -46.96 34.71 -36.18
CA VAL A 15 -47.29 33.28 -36.16
C VAL A 15 -46.07 32.45 -36.52
N LEU A 16 -44.93 32.66 -35.84
CA LEU A 16 -43.93 31.64 -35.69
C LEU A 16 -44.39 30.77 -34.51
N PRO A 17 -44.70 29.47 -34.73
CA PRO A 17 -44.87 28.60 -33.62
C PRO A 17 -43.51 28.59 -32.88
N PHE A 18 -43.50 29.04 -31.62
CA PHE A 18 -42.49 28.65 -30.70
C PHE A 18 -42.52 27.12 -30.70
N ALA A 19 -41.53 26.52 -31.39
CA ALA A 19 -41.24 25.12 -31.19
C ALA A 19 -40.84 25.01 -29.69
N GLN A 20 -41.83 24.66 -28.85
CA GLN A 20 -41.53 24.09 -27.57
C GLN A 20 -40.64 22.88 -27.87
N ALA A 21 -39.35 23.03 -27.57
CA ALA A 21 -38.51 21.87 -27.36
C ALA A 21 -39.28 21.06 -26.31
N GLU A 22 -39.93 19.98 -26.72
CA GLU A 22 -40.32 18.93 -25.82
C GLU A 22 -39.05 18.54 -25.06
N GLU A 23 -38.97 19.01 -23.81
CA GLU A 23 -38.10 18.36 -22.85
C GLU A 23 -38.54 16.91 -22.82
N THR A 24 -37.84 16.08 -23.58
CA THR A 24 -37.91 14.64 -23.46
C THR A 24 -37.43 14.33 -22.07
N THR A 25 -38.33 14.46 -21.10
CA THR A 25 -38.11 13.89 -19.77
C THR A 25 -38.01 12.41 -20.03
N SER A 26 -36.80 11.93 -20.13
CA SER A 26 -36.47 10.52 -20.29
C SER A 26 -36.98 9.82 -19.05
N ALA A 27 -38.24 9.40 -19.10
CA ALA A 27 -38.89 8.70 -18.00
C ALA A 27 -38.16 7.37 -17.83
N ILE A 28 -37.61 7.15 -16.64
CA ILE A 28 -36.99 5.86 -16.28
C ILE A 28 -38.10 4.78 -16.43
N PRO A 29 -37.79 3.63 -17.08
CA PRO A 29 -38.80 2.58 -17.29
C PRO A 29 -39.38 2.12 -15.96
N GLN A 30 -40.70 2.07 -15.88
CA GLN A 30 -41.49 1.61 -14.71
C GLN A 30 -41.54 0.07 -14.58
N ARG A 31 -40.41 -0.62 -14.90
CA ARG A 31 -40.28 -2.06 -14.71
C ARG A 31 -39.25 -2.37 -13.63
N GLU A 32 -39.31 -3.57 -13.09
CA GLU A 32 -38.26 -4.03 -12.16
C GLU A 32 -36.89 -4.07 -12.86
N LEU A 33 -35.92 -3.32 -12.32
CA LEU A 33 -34.57 -3.25 -12.83
C LEU A 33 -33.75 -4.42 -12.31
N VAL A 34 -32.91 -5.00 -13.18
CA VAL A 34 -31.96 -6.04 -12.82
C VAL A 34 -30.62 -5.40 -12.51
N VAL A 35 -30.25 -5.36 -11.23
CA VAL A 35 -29.05 -4.69 -10.73
C VAL A 35 -27.97 -5.70 -10.44
N GLY A 36 -26.90 -5.68 -11.23
CA GLY A 36 -25.72 -6.53 -10.99
C GLY A 36 -24.90 -6.02 -9.82
N VAL A 37 -24.47 -6.93 -8.96
CA VAL A 37 -23.62 -6.61 -7.81
C VAL A 37 -22.60 -7.71 -7.57
N LYS A 38 -21.39 -7.34 -7.11
CA LYS A 38 -20.32 -8.26 -6.74
C LYS A 38 -19.83 -7.92 -5.35
N ASP A 39 -19.51 -8.94 -4.56
CA ASP A 39 -18.94 -8.74 -3.22
C ASP A 39 -17.59 -8.03 -3.31
N ALA A 40 -17.54 -6.80 -2.80
CA ALA A 40 -16.40 -5.88 -2.82
C ALA A 40 -16.48 -4.90 -1.64
N PRO A 41 -16.26 -5.38 -0.41
CA PRO A 41 -16.29 -4.53 0.77
C PRO A 41 -15.29 -3.37 0.70
N PRO A 42 -15.63 -2.18 1.20
CA PRO A 42 -16.85 -1.76 1.90
C PRO A 42 -17.97 -1.21 0.99
N PHE A 43 -17.82 -1.29 -0.34
CA PHE A 43 -18.78 -0.72 -1.30
C PHE A 43 -20.00 -1.60 -1.55
N ALA A 44 -19.79 -2.90 -1.63
CA ALA A 44 -20.86 -3.90 -1.70
C ALA A 44 -20.45 -5.09 -0.82
N LEU A 45 -21.26 -5.40 0.19
CA LEU A 45 -21.07 -6.49 1.14
C LEU A 45 -22.29 -7.38 1.12
N LYS A 46 -22.04 -8.69 1.04
CA LYS A 46 -23.12 -9.68 1.19
C LYS A 46 -23.18 -10.12 2.65
N GLY A 47 -24.33 -9.86 3.31
CA GLY A 47 -24.58 -10.31 4.66
C GLY A 47 -24.77 -11.82 4.74
N ALA A 48 -24.69 -12.37 5.95
CA ALA A 48 -24.94 -13.79 6.21
C ALA A 48 -26.41 -14.21 5.91
N ASP A 49 -27.31 -13.25 5.96
CA ASP A 49 -28.73 -13.36 5.59
C ASP A 49 -28.99 -13.24 4.08
N GLY A 50 -27.91 -13.04 3.28
CA GLY A 50 -27.98 -12.81 1.84
C GLY A 50 -28.32 -11.37 1.45
N ALA A 51 -28.58 -10.47 2.40
CA ALA A 51 -28.87 -9.06 2.11
C ALA A 51 -27.58 -8.33 1.70
N TRP A 52 -27.72 -7.43 0.73
CA TRP A 52 -26.61 -6.58 0.30
C TRP A 52 -26.55 -5.31 1.13
N SER A 53 -25.37 -4.85 1.46
CA SER A 53 -25.08 -3.59 2.15
C SER A 53 -23.79 -2.97 1.57
N GLY A 54 -23.37 -1.81 2.07
CA GLY A 54 -22.14 -1.15 1.62
C GLY A 54 -22.41 0.18 0.94
N LEU A 55 -21.36 0.97 0.77
CA LEU A 55 -21.48 2.38 0.34
C LEU A 55 -22.19 2.55 -1.01
N SER A 56 -21.83 1.73 -2.02
CA SER A 56 -22.46 1.80 -3.35
C SER A 56 -23.90 1.28 -3.32
N VAL A 57 -24.16 0.27 -2.51
CA VAL A 57 -25.51 -0.29 -2.34
C VAL A 57 -26.44 0.71 -1.63
N GLU A 58 -25.89 1.42 -0.64
CA GLU A 58 -26.62 2.48 0.06
C GLU A 58 -26.96 3.65 -0.87
N LEU A 59 -25.99 4.09 -1.68
CA LEU A 59 -26.23 5.10 -2.70
C LEU A 59 -27.33 4.66 -3.67
N TRP A 60 -27.26 3.43 -4.17
CA TRP A 60 -28.29 2.89 -5.07
C TRP A 60 -29.67 2.89 -4.41
N ARG A 61 -29.77 2.47 -3.15
CA ARG A 61 -31.03 2.47 -2.42
C ARG A 61 -31.65 3.87 -2.29
N GLN A 62 -30.80 4.87 -2.01
CA GLN A 62 -31.25 6.26 -1.93
C GLN A 62 -31.75 6.76 -3.28
N VAL A 63 -30.99 6.52 -4.35
CA VAL A 63 -31.39 6.85 -5.73
C VAL A 63 -32.68 6.13 -6.12
N ALA A 64 -32.77 4.82 -5.91
CA ALA A 64 -33.94 4.04 -6.25
C ALA A 64 -35.20 4.49 -5.49
N LYS A 65 -35.03 4.89 -4.22
CA LYS A 65 -36.11 5.44 -3.41
C LYS A 65 -36.57 6.82 -3.93
N ALA A 66 -35.64 7.71 -4.27
CA ALA A 66 -35.93 9.03 -4.78
C ALA A 66 -36.68 8.97 -6.13
N GLU A 67 -36.27 8.08 -7.00
CA GLU A 67 -36.83 7.88 -8.34
C GLU A 67 -37.98 6.86 -8.38
N ASN A 68 -38.41 6.34 -7.23
CA ASN A 68 -39.48 5.31 -7.09
C ASN A 68 -39.24 4.07 -7.97
N LEU A 69 -38.00 3.55 -8.02
CA LEU A 69 -37.61 2.43 -8.84
C LEU A 69 -37.77 1.10 -8.12
N GLN A 70 -38.34 0.12 -8.82
CA GLN A 70 -38.35 -1.28 -8.38
C GLN A 70 -37.13 -1.98 -8.94
N TYR A 71 -36.46 -2.78 -8.13
CA TYR A 71 -35.24 -3.49 -8.55
C TYR A 71 -35.00 -4.77 -7.76
N ARG A 72 -34.17 -5.65 -8.35
CA ARG A 72 -33.61 -6.83 -7.67
C ARG A 72 -32.11 -6.93 -7.92
N PHE A 73 -31.38 -7.38 -6.91
CA PHE A 73 -29.97 -7.65 -7.06
C PHE A 73 -29.70 -9.02 -7.66
N VAL A 74 -28.71 -9.08 -8.57
CA VAL A 74 -28.13 -10.31 -9.13
C VAL A 74 -26.65 -10.33 -8.79
N GLU A 75 -26.23 -11.37 -8.07
CA GLU A 75 -24.84 -11.56 -7.69
C GLU A 75 -24.01 -12.08 -8.86
N LEU A 76 -22.87 -11.45 -9.11
CA LEU A 76 -21.87 -11.87 -10.10
C LEU A 76 -20.59 -12.31 -9.37
N LYS A 77 -19.92 -13.31 -9.95
CA LYS A 77 -18.75 -13.95 -9.37
C LYS A 77 -17.53 -13.02 -9.29
N ASP A 78 -17.28 -12.30 -10.38
CA ASP A 78 -16.09 -11.46 -10.52
C ASP A 78 -16.38 -10.20 -11.35
N MET A 79 -15.41 -9.28 -11.37
CA MET A 79 -15.55 -8.01 -12.10
C MET A 79 -15.66 -8.20 -13.62
N PRO A 80 -14.88 -9.07 -14.28
CA PRO A 80 -15.05 -9.36 -15.70
C PRO A 80 -16.45 -9.86 -16.07
N GLU A 81 -17.06 -10.71 -15.24
CA GLU A 81 -18.42 -11.19 -15.46
C GLU A 81 -19.44 -10.06 -15.32
N LEU A 82 -19.33 -9.24 -14.25
CA LEU A 82 -20.19 -8.09 -14.03
C LEU A 82 -20.17 -7.14 -15.25
N ILE A 83 -18.99 -6.79 -15.74
CA ILE A 83 -18.80 -5.93 -16.90
C ILE A 83 -19.41 -6.56 -18.16
N ARG A 84 -19.15 -7.83 -18.42
CA ARG A 84 -19.63 -8.54 -19.61
C ARG A 84 -21.16 -8.66 -19.64
N GLU A 85 -21.77 -9.05 -18.52
CA GLU A 85 -23.22 -9.22 -18.43
C GLU A 85 -23.96 -7.88 -18.52
N THR A 86 -23.36 -6.80 -18.00
CA THR A 86 -23.88 -5.44 -18.17
C THR A 86 -23.78 -4.99 -19.63
N ALA A 87 -22.62 -5.17 -20.27
CA ALA A 87 -22.40 -4.82 -21.67
C ALA A 87 -23.36 -5.59 -22.63
N ALA A 88 -23.70 -6.82 -22.27
CA ALA A 88 -24.65 -7.63 -23.03
C ALA A 88 -26.13 -7.24 -22.81
N GLY A 89 -26.42 -6.23 -21.97
CA GLY A 89 -27.79 -5.81 -21.65
C GLY A 89 -28.61 -6.80 -20.81
N LYS A 90 -27.96 -7.80 -20.20
CA LYS A 90 -28.63 -8.73 -19.29
C LYS A 90 -28.86 -8.13 -17.90
N LEU A 91 -28.11 -7.11 -17.57
CA LEU A 91 -28.26 -6.27 -16.39
C LEU A 91 -28.64 -4.87 -16.85
N ASP A 92 -29.54 -4.22 -16.16
CA ASP A 92 -29.89 -2.82 -16.43
C ASP A 92 -28.83 -1.85 -15.94
N LEU A 93 -28.17 -2.21 -14.85
CA LEU A 93 -27.01 -1.50 -14.33
C LEU A 93 -26.17 -2.41 -13.42
N ALA A 94 -24.92 -2.01 -13.20
CA ALA A 94 -24.02 -2.61 -12.23
C ALA A 94 -23.70 -1.62 -11.11
N VAL A 95 -23.82 -2.09 -9.86
CA VAL A 95 -23.60 -1.30 -8.64
C VAL A 95 -22.41 -1.88 -7.87
N GLY A 96 -21.44 -1.03 -7.51
CA GLY A 96 -20.25 -1.45 -6.76
C GLY A 96 -19.07 -0.49 -6.98
N ALA A 97 -17.90 -0.85 -6.48
CA ALA A 97 -16.65 -0.14 -6.73
C ALA A 97 -16.17 -0.38 -8.18
N ILE A 98 -16.85 0.24 -9.14
CA ILE A 98 -16.55 0.04 -10.56
C ILE A 98 -15.78 1.24 -11.07
N THR A 99 -14.47 1.04 -11.27
CA THR A 99 -13.58 2.08 -11.80
C THR A 99 -13.91 2.37 -13.26
N VAL A 100 -14.11 3.63 -13.60
CA VAL A 100 -14.21 4.11 -14.98
C VAL A 100 -12.83 3.99 -15.62
N THR A 101 -12.73 3.24 -16.71
CA THR A 101 -11.49 3.08 -17.49
C THR A 101 -11.77 3.16 -18.97
N VAL A 102 -10.76 3.57 -19.76
CA VAL A 102 -10.89 3.68 -21.22
C VAL A 102 -11.40 2.39 -21.87
N ASP A 103 -10.92 1.24 -21.41
CA ASP A 103 -11.33 -0.05 -22.00
C ASP A 103 -12.78 -0.43 -21.65
N ARG A 104 -13.24 -0.06 -20.46
CA ARG A 104 -14.63 -0.27 -20.04
C ARG A 104 -15.60 0.71 -20.74
N GLU A 105 -15.18 1.99 -20.87
CA GLU A 105 -15.99 3.02 -21.55
C GLU A 105 -16.24 2.70 -23.05
N LYS A 106 -15.40 1.88 -23.69
CA LYS A 106 -15.62 1.41 -25.06
C LYS A 106 -16.78 0.42 -25.20
N ILE A 107 -17.18 -0.25 -24.13
CA ILE A 107 -18.15 -1.36 -24.15
C ILE A 107 -19.31 -1.14 -23.17
N LEU A 108 -19.26 -0.11 -22.35
CA LEU A 108 -20.25 0.27 -21.33
C LEU A 108 -20.39 1.78 -21.33
N ASP A 109 -21.53 2.25 -20.89
CA ASP A 109 -21.72 3.61 -20.43
C ASP A 109 -21.59 3.70 -18.90
N PHE A 110 -21.19 4.86 -18.41
CA PHE A 110 -21.11 5.13 -16.97
C PHE A 110 -22.02 6.29 -16.57
N THR A 111 -22.57 6.21 -15.38
CA THR A 111 -23.25 7.33 -14.72
C THR A 111 -22.20 8.37 -14.28
N GLN A 112 -22.68 9.46 -13.66
CA GLN A 112 -21.77 10.37 -12.95
C GLN A 112 -20.99 9.62 -11.87
N THR A 113 -19.72 10.00 -11.70
CA THR A 113 -18.86 9.44 -10.65
C THR A 113 -19.36 9.88 -9.27
N TYR A 114 -19.42 8.94 -8.33
CA TYR A 114 -19.89 9.18 -6.96
C TYR A 114 -18.79 9.11 -5.92
N TYR A 115 -17.62 8.53 -6.28
CA TYR A 115 -16.47 8.39 -5.37
C TYR A 115 -15.16 8.42 -6.14
N SER A 116 -14.23 9.25 -5.66
CA SER A 116 -12.86 9.33 -6.19
C SER A 116 -11.86 8.75 -5.20
N THR A 117 -10.89 8.01 -5.69
CA THR A 117 -9.87 7.32 -4.89
C THR A 117 -8.63 7.05 -5.73
N GLY A 118 -7.81 6.08 -5.37
CA GLY A 118 -6.67 5.65 -6.16
C GLY A 118 -6.29 4.20 -5.92
N THR A 119 -5.42 3.70 -6.78
CA THR A 119 -4.77 2.39 -6.61
C THR A 119 -3.76 2.47 -5.47
N GLY A 120 -3.99 1.71 -4.41
CA GLY A 120 -3.15 1.65 -3.21
C GLY A 120 -2.14 0.49 -3.24
N ILE A 121 -1.16 0.56 -2.35
CA ILE A 121 -0.15 -0.47 -2.15
C ILE A 121 -0.19 -0.95 -0.71
N ALA A 122 -0.49 -2.22 -0.49
CA ALA A 122 -0.35 -2.86 0.81
C ALA A 122 1.04 -3.49 0.93
N VAL A 123 1.66 -3.29 2.09
CA VAL A 123 2.99 -3.83 2.42
C VAL A 123 2.98 -4.44 3.82
N PRO A 124 3.90 -5.38 4.14
CA PRO A 124 4.08 -5.84 5.50
C PRO A 124 4.50 -4.69 6.43
N VAL A 125 3.95 -4.66 7.64
CA VAL A 125 4.50 -3.82 8.71
C VAL A 125 5.83 -4.46 9.10
N VAL A 126 6.92 -3.78 8.78
CA VAL A 126 8.25 -4.20 9.24
C VAL A 126 8.29 -3.97 10.75
N SER A 127 8.13 -5.02 11.53
CA SER A 127 8.38 -4.94 12.97
C SER A 127 9.88 -4.71 13.17
N VAL A 128 10.19 -3.64 13.89
CA VAL A 128 11.54 -3.12 14.11
C VAL A 128 12.53 -4.16 14.68
N MET A 129 12.05 -5.30 15.21
CA MET A 129 12.91 -6.35 15.73
C MET A 129 12.27 -7.73 15.52
N ASN A 130 12.63 -8.38 14.40
CA ASN A 130 12.33 -9.79 14.20
C ASN A 130 13.56 -10.62 14.57
N TRP A 131 13.47 -11.50 15.59
CA TRP A 131 14.54 -12.40 16.00
C TRP A 131 15.14 -13.19 14.83
N GLY A 132 14.33 -13.49 13.81
CA GLY A 132 14.80 -14.17 12.58
C GLY A 132 15.76 -13.30 11.75
N THR A 133 15.52 -11.99 11.67
CA THR A 133 16.39 -11.05 10.96
C THR A 133 17.69 -10.81 11.75
N LEU A 134 17.59 -10.64 13.06
CA LEU A 134 18.74 -10.52 13.94
C LEU A 134 19.64 -11.77 13.86
N ARG A 135 19.06 -12.98 13.93
CA ARG A 135 19.82 -14.23 13.80
C ARG A 135 20.50 -14.33 12.44
N ARG A 136 19.83 -13.99 11.33
CA ARG A 136 20.44 -13.98 9.99
C ARG A 136 21.57 -12.96 9.87
N ALA A 137 21.41 -11.77 10.46
CA ALA A 137 22.46 -10.76 10.48
C ALA A 137 23.68 -11.25 11.27
N MET A 138 23.48 -11.88 12.44
CA MET A 138 24.55 -12.43 13.28
C MET A 138 25.23 -13.66 12.67
N THR A 139 24.56 -14.42 11.81
CA THR A 139 25.16 -15.58 11.10
C THR A 139 25.67 -15.23 9.71
N SER A 140 25.62 -13.96 9.31
CA SER A 140 26.14 -13.54 8.01
C SER A 140 27.65 -13.68 7.93
N PHE A 141 28.17 -14.07 6.77
CA PHE A 141 29.60 -14.25 6.54
C PHE A 141 30.41 -13.01 6.91
N ASN A 142 29.92 -11.83 6.54
CA ASN A 142 30.58 -10.57 6.83
C ASN A 142 30.67 -10.27 8.33
N PHE A 143 29.63 -10.59 9.09
CA PHE A 143 29.63 -10.42 10.55
C PHE A 143 30.60 -11.39 11.22
N LEU A 144 30.60 -12.65 10.80
CA LEU A 144 31.51 -13.65 11.31
C LEU A 144 32.97 -13.31 10.99
N GLN A 145 33.24 -12.82 9.80
CA GLN A 145 34.58 -12.32 9.39
C GLN A 145 35.03 -11.15 10.27
N ALA A 146 34.13 -10.20 10.59
CA ALA A 146 34.43 -9.08 11.47
C ALA A 146 34.78 -9.55 12.90
N ILE A 147 34.06 -10.55 13.44
CA ILE A 147 34.37 -11.15 14.75
C ILE A 147 35.74 -11.84 14.72
N VAL A 148 36.04 -12.62 13.70
CA VAL A 148 37.33 -13.31 13.55
C VAL A 148 38.45 -12.32 13.45
N ALA A 149 38.28 -11.23 12.69
CA ALA A 149 39.25 -10.14 12.58
C ALA A 149 39.50 -9.46 13.94
N LEU A 150 38.43 -9.20 14.72
CA LEU A 150 38.50 -8.61 16.05
C LEU A 150 39.28 -9.50 17.02
N ILE A 151 38.99 -10.80 17.04
CA ILE A 151 39.72 -11.78 17.86
C ILE A 151 41.19 -11.84 17.43
N GLY A 152 41.44 -11.92 16.13
CA GLY A 152 42.83 -11.95 15.60
C GLY A 152 43.64 -10.70 15.98
N LEU A 153 43.03 -9.53 15.90
CA LEU A 153 43.64 -8.26 16.29
C LEU A 153 43.97 -8.21 17.79
N THR A 154 43.06 -8.66 18.65
CA THR A 154 43.23 -8.72 20.11
C THR A 154 44.31 -9.72 20.49
N LEU A 155 44.34 -10.89 19.85
CA LEU A 155 45.40 -11.90 20.07
C LEU A 155 46.75 -11.39 19.60
N GLY A 156 46.81 -10.72 18.42
CA GLY A 156 48.05 -10.13 17.90
C GLY A 156 48.64 -9.08 18.84
N ALA A 157 47.81 -8.17 19.35
CA ALA A 157 48.21 -7.17 20.33
C ALA A 157 48.70 -7.83 21.65
N GLY A 158 47.98 -8.84 22.14
CA GLY A 158 48.37 -9.60 23.32
C GLY A 158 49.72 -10.28 23.15
N ILE A 159 49.95 -10.96 22.03
CA ILE A 159 51.25 -11.62 21.74
C ILE A 159 52.38 -10.57 21.64
N LEU A 160 52.13 -9.42 21.02
CA LEU A 160 53.14 -8.36 20.90
C LEU A 160 53.52 -7.80 22.26
N VAL A 161 52.56 -7.52 23.12
CA VAL A 161 52.83 -7.07 24.51
C VAL A 161 53.57 -8.15 25.27
N TRP A 162 53.21 -9.42 25.18
CA TRP A 162 53.90 -10.52 25.80
C TRP A 162 55.38 -10.59 25.36
N LEU A 163 55.68 -10.49 24.10
CA LEU A 163 57.04 -10.53 23.57
C LEU A 163 57.96 -9.43 24.17
N LEU A 164 57.40 -8.24 24.37
CA LEU A 164 58.10 -7.07 24.90
C LEU A 164 58.27 -7.14 26.42
N GLU A 165 57.30 -7.67 27.15
CA GLU A 165 57.22 -7.62 28.62
C GLU A 165 57.69 -8.90 29.31
N ARG A 166 57.75 -10.06 28.64
CA ARG A 166 58.01 -11.38 29.25
C ARG A 166 59.27 -11.51 30.10
N ARG A 167 60.25 -10.61 29.89
CA ARG A 167 61.56 -10.65 30.59
C ARG A 167 61.62 -9.70 31.79
N GLN A 168 60.79 -8.68 31.82
CA GLN A 168 60.93 -7.58 32.81
C GLN A 168 59.68 -7.42 33.70
N ASN A 169 58.57 -8.06 33.30
CA ASN A 169 57.32 -7.92 34.01
C ASN A 169 56.80 -9.30 34.49
N GLU A 170 56.72 -9.49 35.80
CA GLU A 170 56.28 -10.74 36.42
C GLU A 170 54.85 -11.16 36.00
N TYR A 171 53.96 -10.18 35.71
CA TYR A 171 52.59 -10.45 35.31
C TYR A 171 52.52 -11.12 33.94
N PHE A 172 53.42 -10.74 33.03
CA PHE A 172 53.51 -11.30 31.68
C PHE A 172 54.59 -12.41 31.57
N GLY A 173 55.34 -12.69 32.65
CA GLY A 173 56.35 -13.71 32.77
C GLY A 173 55.83 -15.06 33.27
N GLY A 174 56.71 -15.99 33.65
CA GLY A 174 56.34 -17.27 34.29
C GLY A 174 55.95 -18.38 33.34
N GLY A 175 56.38 -18.33 32.08
CA GLY A 175 56.15 -19.35 31.04
C GLY A 175 55.24 -18.88 29.90
N VAL A 176 55.32 -19.58 28.78
CA VAL A 176 54.64 -19.16 27.53
C VAL A 176 53.12 -19.12 27.71
N THR A 177 52.56 -20.18 28.28
CA THR A 177 51.08 -20.29 28.44
C THR A 177 50.53 -19.23 29.38
N LYS A 178 51.16 -19.05 30.54
CA LYS A 178 50.74 -18.04 31.53
C LYS A 178 50.88 -16.62 30.98
N GLY A 179 52.04 -16.33 30.36
CA GLY A 179 52.34 -15.00 29.82
C GLY A 179 51.40 -14.60 28.68
N ILE A 180 51.12 -15.47 27.73
CA ILE A 180 50.19 -15.22 26.62
C ILE A 180 48.77 -15.05 27.17
N SER A 181 48.33 -15.90 28.09
CA SER A 181 46.99 -15.77 28.69
C SER A 181 46.80 -14.42 29.39
N SER A 182 47.82 -14.00 30.21
CA SER A 182 47.78 -12.69 30.89
C SER A 182 47.78 -11.52 29.90
N SER A 183 48.52 -11.63 28.79
CA SER A 183 48.61 -10.55 27.81
C SER A 183 47.35 -10.42 26.96
N VAL A 184 46.76 -11.54 26.56
CA VAL A 184 45.47 -11.56 25.85
C VAL A 184 44.38 -11.02 26.76
N TRP A 185 44.37 -11.45 28.03
CA TRP A 185 43.43 -10.92 29.03
C TRP A 185 43.58 -9.40 29.19
N TRP A 186 44.81 -8.90 29.33
CA TRP A 186 45.09 -7.48 29.42
C TRP A 186 44.65 -6.72 28.16
N SER A 187 44.94 -7.24 26.94
CA SER A 187 44.54 -6.65 25.67
C SER A 187 43.04 -6.54 25.55
N THR A 188 42.29 -7.54 26.04
CA THR A 188 40.82 -7.53 26.07
C THR A 188 40.26 -6.49 27.04
N LEU A 189 40.87 -6.40 28.25
CA LEU A 189 40.51 -5.37 29.22
C LEU A 189 40.80 -3.97 28.72
N ALA A 190 41.94 -3.76 28.08
CA ALA A 190 42.34 -2.49 27.48
C ALA A 190 41.33 -2.08 26.39
N MET A 191 40.87 -3.03 25.57
CA MET A 191 39.87 -2.80 24.55
C MET A 191 38.53 -2.35 25.13
N THR A 192 38.14 -2.84 26.32
CA THR A 192 36.89 -2.45 27.01
C THR A 192 37.06 -1.25 27.92
N GLN A 193 38.19 -0.55 27.86
CA GLN A 193 38.56 0.61 28.70
C GLN A 193 38.59 0.33 30.21
N ARG A 194 38.70 -0.94 30.61
CA ARG A 194 38.84 -1.39 32.00
C ARG A 194 40.27 -1.75 32.36
N SER A 195 41.28 -1.02 31.87
CA SER A 195 42.64 -1.33 32.23
C SER A 195 42.93 -0.87 33.66
N SER A 196 43.31 -1.81 34.53
CA SER A 196 43.96 -1.49 35.80
C SER A 196 45.41 -1.09 35.51
N ALA A 197 45.75 0.16 35.76
CA ALA A 197 47.09 0.69 35.54
C ALA A 197 48.21 -0.13 36.30
N GLU A 198 47.83 -0.78 37.39
CA GLU A 198 48.72 -1.60 38.24
C GLU A 198 49.25 -2.88 37.55
N LYS A 199 48.57 -3.40 36.52
CA LYS A 199 48.94 -4.65 35.83
C LYS A 199 49.29 -4.42 34.35
N GLY A 200 49.61 -3.19 33.97
CA GLY A 200 49.98 -2.83 32.60
C GLY A 200 51.46 -3.08 32.25
N PRO A 201 51.82 -2.82 30.99
CA PRO A 201 53.21 -2.85 30.54
C PRO A 201 54.12 -1.89 31.32
N GLN A 202 55.29 -2.37 31.71
CA GLN A 202 56.27 -1.60 32.50
C GLN A 202 57.41 -1.06 31.67
N THR A 203 57.77 -1.76 30.58
CA THR A 203 58.85 -1.31 29.68
C THR A 203 58.39 -0.10 28.84
N ILE A 204 59.36 0.75 28.46
CA ILE A 204 59.09 1.94 27.61
C ILE A 204 58.42 1.52 26.28
N LEU A 205 58.98 0.47 25.62
CA LEU A 205 58.43 -0.06 24.38
C LEU A 205 57.02 -0.69 24.60
N GLY A 206 56.85 -1.43 25.70
CA GLY A 206 55.53 -1.99 26.06
C GLY A 206 54.47 -0.91 26.28
N ARG A 207 54.81 0.18 26.96
CA ARG A 207 53.91 1.34 27.18
C ARG A 207 53.56 2.03 25.86
N PHE A 208 54.54 2.19 24.97
CA PHE A 208 54.27 2.78 23.64
C PHE A 208 53.28 1.94 22.82
N VAL A 209 53.56 0.62 22.76
CA VAL A 209 52.64 -0.33 22.08
C VAL A 209 51.25 -0.35 22.74
N ALA A 210 51.18 -0.32 24.07
CA ALA A 210 49.94 -0.25 24.81
C ALA A 210 49.13 1.01 24.48
N THR A 211 49.81 2.17 24.37
CA THR A 211 49.13 3.43 24.00
C THR A 211 48.55 3.36 22.59
N ILE A 212 49.32 2.84 21.64
CA ILE A 212 48.84 2.61 20.27
C ILE A 212 47.65 1.65 20.29
N TRP A 213 47.74 0.55 21.06
CA TRP A 213 46.66 -0.42 21.19
C TRP A 213 45.37 0.19 21.74
N LEU A 214 45.46 1.07 22.76
CA LEU A 214 44.30 1.78 23.29
C LEU A 214 43.62 2.63 22.22
N VAL A 215 44.37 3.37 21.43
CA VAL A 215 43.79 4.17 20.32
C VAL A 215 43.15 3.26 19.24
N VAL A 216 43.88 2.23 18.83
CA VAL A 216 43.38 1.27 17.83
C VAL A 216 42.12 0.55 18.33
N SER A 217 42.07 0.19 19.61
CA SER A 217 40.90 -0.49 20.19
C SER A 217 39.65 0.38 20.19
N VAL A 218 39.76 1.69 20.52
CA VAL A 218 38.63 2.63 20.46
C VAL A 218 38.13 2.77 19.02
N ILE A 219 39.01 2.92 18.04
CA ILE A 219 38.64 3.01 16.63
C ILE A 219 37.97 1.72 16.17
N THR A 220 38.53 0.56 16.57
CA THR A 220 37.97 -0.76 16.19
C THR A 220 36.57 -0.95 16.72
N ILE A 221 36.30 -0.60 18.00
CA ILE A 221 34.95 -0.66 18.59
C ILE A 221 33.99 0.29 17.87
N ALA A 222 34.46 1.52 17.59
CA ALA A 222 33.62 2.50 16.88
C ALA A 222 33.24 2.02 15.47
N VAL A 223 34.20 1.47 14.71
CA VAL A 223 33.94 0.89 13.36
C VAL A 223 33.00 -0.33 13.44
N PHE A 224 33.23 -1.22 14.41
CA PHE A 224 32.38 -2.38 14.63
C PHE A 224 30.92 -1.95 14.97
N THR A 225 30.76 -1.01 15.88
CA THR A 225 29.46 -0.47 16.27
C THR A 225 28.76 0.19 15.09
N ALA A 226 29.48 1.02 14.33
CA ALA A 226 28.94 1.65 13.13
C ALA A 226 28.54 0.61 12.07
N GLY A 227 29.35 -0.45 11.88
CA GLY A 227 29.05 -1.55 10.96
C GLY A 227 27.78 -2.32 11.35
N VAL A 228 27.65 -2.69 12.64
CA VAL A 228 26.44 -3.36 13.16
C VAL A 228 25.22 -2.47 13.00
N THR A 229 25.32 -1.20 13.37
CA THR A 229 24.23 -0.22 13.21
C THR A 229 23.84 -0.05 11.74
N SER A 230 24.81 0.06 10.84
CA SER A 230 24.57 0.18 9.39
C SER A 230 23.82 -1.03 8.84
N VAL A 231 24.21 -2.26 9.19
CA VAL A 231 23.53 -3.49 8.75
C VAL A 231 22.10 -3.54 9.27
N LEU A 232 21.86 -3.17 10.53
CA LEU A 232 20.53 -3.12 11.12
C LEU A 232 19.67 -2.03 10.47
N THR A 233 20.22 -0.86 10.18
CA THR A 233 19.51 0.25 9.55
C THR A 233 19.23 -0.03 8.07
N THR A 234 20.20 -0.56 7.32
CA THR A 234 20.04 -0.87 5.89
C THR A 234 18.99 -1.97 5.67
N SER A 235 18.88 -2.96 6.57
CA SER A 235 17.83 -3.98 6.51
C SER A 235 16.43 -3.38 6.74
N GLN A 236 16.30 -2.25 7.41
CA GLN A 236 15.06 -1.51 7.57
C GLN A 236 14.71 -0.68 6.31
N ILE A 237 15.71 -0.15 5.61
CA ILE A 237 15.50 0.70 4.41
C ILE A 237 15.25 -0.16 3.16
N GLN A 238 15.98 -1.27 2.98
CA GLN A 238 15.85 -2.15 1.79
C GLN A 238 14.53 -2.95 1.75
N GLY A 239 13.73 -2.98 2.81
CA GLY A 239 12.40 -3.59 2.85
C GLY A 239 11.24 -2.61 2.74
N THR A 240 11.47 -1.32 2.64
CA THR A 240 10.42 -0.31 2.64
C THR A 240 10.15 0.17 1.22
N ILE A 241 9.06 -0.30 0.62
CA ILE A 241 8.51 0.27 -0.61
C ILE A 241 8.04 1.67 -0.26
N THR A 242 8.66 2.67 -0.86
CA THR A 242 8.38 4.09 -0.64
C THR A 242 7.64 4.73 -1.80
N GLY A 243 7.62 4.06 -2.96
CA GLY A 243 7.02 4.58 -4.17
C GLY A 243 6.68 3.52 -5.20
N VAL A 244 6.05 3.96 -6.28
CA VAL A 244 5.65 3.12 -7.41
C VAL A 244 6.87 2.55 -8.14
N SER A 245 7.99 3.31 -8.19
CA SER A 245 9.25 2.89 -8.79
C SER A 245 9.83 1.62 -8.17
N ASP A 246 9.60 1.43 -6.87
CA ASP A 246 10.16 0.30 -6.13
C ASP A 246 9.47 -1.02 -6.48
N LEU A 247 8.24 -0.95 -7.01
CA LEU A 247 7.47 -2.12 -7.44
C LEU A 247 8.15 -2.95 -8.52
N ALA A 248 9.05 -2.34 -9.31
CA ALA A 248 9.78 -3.04 -10.37
C ALA A 248 10.80 -4.07 -9.81
N SER A 249 11.26 -3.87 -8.58
CA SER A 249 12.32 -4.67 -7.95
C SER A 249 11.81 -5.70 -6.94
N VAL A 250 10.49 -5.76 -6.69
CA VAL A 250 9.89 -6.57 -5.64
C VAL A 250 8.80 -7.50 -6.21
N ARG A 251 8.37 -8.48 -5.42
CA ARG A 251 7.30 -9.41 -5.79
C ARG A 251 5.95 -8.75 -5.55
N VAL A 252 5.30 -8.34 -6.63
CA VAL A 252 4.00 -7.66 -6.59
C VAL A 252 2.87 -8.65 -6.85
N GLY A 253 1.76 -8.51 -6.13
CA GLY A 253 0.51 -9.22 -6.40
C GLY A 253 -0.63 -8.24 -6.67
N THR A 254 -1.65 -8.69 -7.42
CA THR A 254 -2.90 -7.96 -7.63
C THR A 254 -4.07 -8.90 -7.88
N VAL A 255 -5.30 -8.39 -7.95
CA VAL A 255 -6.47 -9.19 -8.30
C VAL A 255 -6.70 -9.15 -9.81
N LYS A 256 -6.87 -10.32 -10.42
CA LYS A 256 -7.10 -10.45 -11.86
C LYS A 256 -8.41 -9.78 -12.31
N GLY A 257 -8.44 -9.24 -13.52
CA GLY A 257 -9.63 -8.62 -14.14
C GLY A 257 -10.00 -7.26 -13.55
N THR A 258 -9.09 -6.63 -12.80
CA THR A 258 -9.33 -5.34 -12.15
C THR A 258 -8.59 -4.20 -12.83
N SER A 259 -8.97 -2.96 -12.51
CA SER A 259 -8.26 -1.76 -12.96
C SER A 259 -6.80 -1.76 -12.50
N SER A 260 -6.55 -2.22 -11.28
CA SER A 260 -5.20 -2.31 -10.72
C SER A 260 -4.30 -3.27 -11.50
N GLU A 261 -4.83 -4.37 -12.04
CA GLU A 261 -4.08 -5.24 -12.95
C GLU A 261 -3.73 -4.50 -14.25
N GLY A 262 -4.71 -3.78 -14.83
CA GLY A 262 -4.49 -2.95 -16.02
C GLY A 262 -3.41 -1.89 -15.80
N ASP A 263 -3.37 -1.26 -14.62
CA ASP A 263 -2.35 -0.27 -14.25
C ASP A 263 -0.94 -0.88 -14.23
N LEU A 264 -0.79 -2.07 -13.66
CA LEU A 264 0.49 -2.78 -13.62
C LEU A 264 0.95 -3.20 -15.02
N ILE A 265 0.03 -3.65 -15.89
CA ILE A 265 0.31 -4.00 -17.29
C ILE A 265 0.79 -2.77 -18.06
N ARG A 266 0.08 -1.62 -17.96
CA ARG A 266 0.47 -0.37 -18.64
C ARG A 266 1.86 0.10 -18.21
N ARG A 267 2.22 -0.12 -16.94
CA ARG A 267 3.54 0.22 -16.38
C ARG A 267 4.61 -0.85 -16.65
N LYS A 268 4.26 -1.95 -17.33
CA LYS A 268 5.16 -3.08 -17.63
C LYS A 268 5.78 -3.70 -16.38
N LEU A 269 5.06 -3.69 -15.26
CA LEU A 269 5.49 -4.28 -14.01
C LEU A 269 5.16 -5.78 -13.99
N LYS A 270 6.06 -6.59 -13.45
CA LYS A 270 5.81 -8.03 -13.22
C LYS A 270 4.96 -8.20 -11.97
N PHE A 271 3.91 -9.01 -12.06
CA PHE A 271 3.03 -9.28 -10.93
C PHE A 271 2.50 -10.72 -10.95
N GLN A 272 1.99 -11.16 -9.81
CA GLN A 272 1.27 -12.42 -9.64
C GLN A 272 -0.23 -12.12 -9.47
N PRO A 273 -1.11 -12.66 -10.34
CA PRO A 273 -2.55 -12.47 -10.22
C PRO A 273 -3.13 -13.40 -9.13
N TYR A 274 -4.13 -12.90 -8.40
CA TYR A 274 -4.92 -13.62 -7.41
C TYR A 274 -6.41 -13.50 -7.74
N ASP A 275 -7.21 -14.47 -7.29
CA ASP A 275 -8.65 -14.45 -7.52
C ASP A 275 -9.35 -13.47 -6.58
N THR A 276 -8.86 -13.33 -5.35
CA THR A 276 -9.46 -12.47 -4.34
C THR A 276 -8.42 -11.61 -3.61
N VAL A 277 -8.86 -10.46 -3.08
CA VAL A 277 -8.04 -9.60 -2.20
C VAL A 277 -7.54 -10.39 -0.99
N ARG A 278 -8.41 -11.23 -0.41
CA ARG A 278 -8.09 -12.05 0.76
C ARG A 278 -6.91 -13.00 0.50
N ASP A 279 -6.87 -13.64 -0.67
CA ASP A 279 -5.79 -14.57 -1.01
C ASP A 279 -4.47 -13.83 -1.27
N GLY A 280 -4.53 -12.65 -1.92
CA GLY A 280 -3.39 -11.76 -2.08
C GLY A 280 -2.82 -11.28 -0.74
N LEU A 281 -3.68 -10.83 0.18
CA LEU A 281 -3.26 -10.41 1.53
C LEU A 281 -2.71 -11.56 2.37
N LYS A 282 -3.25 -12.79 2.23
CA LYS A 282 -2.65 -13.99 2.85
C LYS A 282 -1.25 -14.27 2.31
N ALA A 283 -1.05 -14.14 0.98
CA ALA A 283 0.25 -14.32 0.36
C ALA A 283 1.26 -13.26 0.81
N LEU A 284 0.82 -12.00 0.90
CA LEU A 284 1.61 -10.90 1.43
C LEU A 284 2.03 -11.13 2.88
N ARG A 285 1.08 -11.51 3.75
CA ARG A 285 1.35 -11.86 5.16
C ARG A 285 2.31 -13.03 5.31
N ALA A 286 2.24 -14.00 4.41
CA ALA A 286 3.12 -15.18 4.42
C ALA A 286 4.52 -14.91 3.85
N GLY A 287 4.82 -13.67 3.39
CA GLY A 287 6.10 -13.29 2.80
C GLY A 287 6.32 -13.88 1.39
N ARG A 288 5.27 -14.34 0.71
CA ARG A 288 5.34 -14.76 -0.69
C ARG A 288 5.33 -13.57 -1.66
N LEU A 289 4.76 -12.45 -1.22
CA LEU A 289 4.78 -11.14 -1.87
C LEU A 289 5.46 -10.13 -0.97
N ASP A 290 5.95 -9.06 -1.57
CA ASP A 290 6.52 -7.90 -0.90
C ASP A 290 5.57 -6.70 -0.95
N ALA A 291 4.70 -6.65 -1.99
CA ALA A 291 3.64 -5.68 -2.16
C ALA A 291 2.38 -6.32 -2.72
N PHE A 292 1.22 -5.77 -2.37
CA PHE A 292 -0.05 -6.11 -2.99
C PHE A 292 -0.76 -4.84 -3.43
N VAL A 293 -1.05 -4.74 -4.73
CA VAL A 293 -1.62 -3.56 -5.37
C VAL A 293 -3.10 -3.79 -5.64
N TYR A 294 -3.93 -2.89 -5.15
CA TYR A 294 -5.38 -2.92 -5.35
C TYR A 294 -5.99 -1.56 -4.97
N ASP A 295 -7.29 -1.39 -5.15
CA ASP A 295 -8.00 -0.16 -4.82
C ASP A 295 -7.84 0.20 -3.35
N LYS A 296 -7.36 1.41 -3.05
CA LYS A 296 -6.95 1.87 -1.71
C LYS A 296 -8.03 1.66 -0.64
N PRO A 297 -9.32 2.04 -0.84
CA PRO A 297 -10.34 1.86 0.19
C PRO A 297 -10.65 0.39 0.49
N LEU A 298 -10.65 -0.47 -0.54
CA LEU A 298 -10.88 -1.91 -0.36
C LEU A 298 -9.72 -2.57 0.40
N LEU A 299 -8.48 -2.19 0.08
CA LEU A 299 -7.30 -2.64 0.82
C LEU A 299 -7.35 -2.20 2.29
N THR A 300 -7.66 -0.92 2.52
CA THR A 300 -7.73 -0.35 3.86
C THR A 300 -8.76 -1.08 4.71
N TRP A 301 -9.94 -1.31 4.14
CA TRP A 301 -10.99 -2.05 4.81
C TRP A 301 -10.56 -3.50 5.10
N ALA A 302 -10.06 -4.23 4.12
CA ALA A 302 -9.66 -5.62 4.28
C ALA A 302 -8.52 -5.80 5.31
N ILE A 303 -7.59 -4.85 5.37
CA ILE A 303 -6.50 -4.87 6.35
C ILE A 303 -7.03 -4.59 7.75
N ARG A 304 -7.93 -3.62 7.93
CA ARG A 304 -8.57 -3.33 9.22
C ARG A 304 -9.30 -4.54 9.80
N GLN A 305 -9.93 -5.37 8.96
CA GLN A 305 -10.70 -6.54 9.40
C GLN A 305 -9.87 -7.74 9.89
N GLY A 306 -8.60 -7.84 9.54
CA GLY A 306 -7.85 -9.04 9.97
C GLY A 306 -6.34 -8.98 9.85
N TYR A 307 -5.77 -7.86 9.42
CA TYR A 307 -4.33 -7.78 9.12
C TYR A 307 -3.64 -6.54 9.71
N ALA A 308 -4.34 -5.68 10.44
CA ALA A 308 -3.86 -4.37 10.89
C ALA A 308 -2.53 -4.40 11.68
N SER A 309 -2.25 -5.48 12.40
CA SER A 309 -0.98 -5.64 13.13
C SER A 309 0.20 -6.08 12.26
N ARG A 310 -0.03 -6.51 11.02
CA ARG A 310 0.98 -7.13 10.15
C ARG A 310 1.11 -6.49 8.78
N LEU A 311 0.07 -5.83 8.30
CA LEU A 311 0.02 -5.20 6.99
C LEU A 311 -0.44 -3.76 7.16
N LYS A 312 0.05 -2.88 6.28
CA LYS A 312 -0.41 -1.49 6.17
C LYS A 312 -0.59 -1.12 4.71
N VAL A 313 -1.48 -0.18 4.44
CA VAL A 313 -1.58 0.50 3.14
C VAL A 313 -0.66 1.71 3.19
N LEU A 314 0.11 1.91 2.12
CA LEU A 314 0.94 3.11 1.99
C LEU A 314 0.08 4.34 1.68
N ASP A 315 0.55 5.49 2.12
CA ASP A 315 -0.16 6.77 1.94
C ASP A 315 0.04 7.39 0.54
N ILE A 316 0.45 6.56 -0.41
CA ILE A 316 0.64 6.90 -1.81
C ILE A 316 -0.41 6.19 -2.66
N SER A 317 -0.78 6.81 -3.78
CA SER A 317 -1.63 6.19 -4.80
C SER A 317 -0.87 6.10 -6.11
N ILE A 318 -1.01 4.96 -6.79
CA ILE A 318 -0.35 4.72 -8.10
C ILE A 318 -1.06 5.51 -9.19
N GLU A 319 -2.38 5.49 -9.20
CA GLU A 319 -3.24 6.11 -10.21
C GLU A 319 -4.57 6.52 -9.57
N ALA A 320 -5.11 7.65 -10.00
CA ALA A 320 -6.44 8.07 -9.57
C ALA A 320 -7.51 7.18 -10.17
N GLN A 321 -8.53 6.86 -9.38
CA GLN A 321 -9.66 6.03 -9.80
C GLN A 321 -10.97 6.72 -9.44
N ASN A 322 -11.90 6.72 -10.38
CA ASN A 322 -13.25 7.24 -10.20
C ASN A 322 -14.25 6.10 -10.29
N TYR A 323 -15.10 5.95 -9.28
CA TYR A 323 -16.16 4.95 -9.28
C TYR A 323 -17.46 5.54 -9.75
N ALA A 324 -18.12 4.82 -10.66
CA ALA A 324 -19.44 5.10 -11.17
C ALA A 324 -20.27 3.81 -11.28
N PHE A 325 -21.56 3.93 -11.42
CA PHE A 325 -22.38 2.79 -11.82
C PHE A 325 -22.23 2.59 -13.33
N ALA A 326 -22.17 1.35 -13.75
CA ALA A 326 -22.09 1.02 -15.18
C ALA A 326 -23.48 0.62 -15.69
N VAL A 327 -23.80 1.04 -16.90
CA VAL A 327 -25.04 0.71 -17.62
C VAL A 327 -24.68 0.17 -19.01
N PRO A 328 -25.58 -0.55 -19.68
CA PRO A 328 -25.37 -0.97 -21.06
C PRO A 328 -25.07 0.22 -21.99
N PRO A 329 -24.38 0.01 -23.12
CA PRO A 329 -24.16 1.07 -24.11
C PRO A 329 -25.48 1.69 -24.56
N ASP A 330 -25.51 3.01 -24.75
CA ASP A 330 -26.66 3.79 -25.17
C ASP A 330 -27.90 3.64 -24.25
N SER A 331 -27.69 3.27 -22.99
CA SER A 331 -28.78 3.08 -22.02
C SER A 331 -29.52 4.38 -21.74
N PRO A 332 -30.87 4.40 -21.88
CA PRO A 332 -31.68 5.56 -21.52
C PRO A 332 -31.59 5.89 -20.00
N LEU A 333 -31.14 4.94 -19.18
CA LEU A 333 -30.97 5.13 -17.73
C LEU A 333 -29.79 6.03 -17.39
N ARG A 334 -28.78 6.14 -18.26
CA ARG A 334 -27.54 6.86 -17.98
C ARG A 334 -27.75 8.28 -17.46
N LYS A 335 -28.48 9.09 -18.22
CA LYS A 335 -28.67 10.52 -17.89
C LYS A 335 -29.57 10.73 -16.66
N PRO A 336 -30.75 10.10 -16.54
CA PRO A 336 -31.56 10.21 -15.33
C PRO A 336 -30.83 9.77 -14.05
N LEU A 337 -30.17 8.61 -14.10
CA LEU A 337 -29.40 8.11 -12.94
C LEU A 337 -28.23 9.02 -12.59
N SER A 338 -27.55 9.61 -13.59
CA SER A 338 -26.48 10.57 -13.33
C SER A 338 -26.95 11.81 -12.56
N ILE A 339 -28.14 12.31 -12.91
CA ILE A 339 -28.75 13.45 -12.21
C ILE A 339 -29.13 13.06 -10.79
N ALA A 340 -29.81 11.94 -10.60
CA ALA A 340 -30.21 11.44 -9.30
C ALA A 340 -29.01 11.13 -8.38
N ILE A 341 -27.92 10.61 -8.92
CA ILE A 341 -26.68 10.40 -8.18
C ILE A 341 -26.07 11.73 -7.73
N LEU A 342 -26.01 12.73 -8.64
CA LEU A 342 -25.47 14.06 -8.30
C LEU A 342 -26.26 14.73 -7.17
N ASP A 343 -27.58 14.62 -7.20
CA ASP A 343 -28.43 15.13 -6.13
C ASP A 343 -28.20 14.37 -4.82
N THR A 344 -28.13 13.03 -4.88
CA THR A 344 -27.96 12.18 -3.70
C THR A 344 -26.62 12.38 -3.02
N ILE A 345 -25.52 12.53 -3.76
CA ILE A 345 -24.18 12.67 -3.16
C ILE A 345 -23.94 14.04 -2.50
N GLN A 346 -24.83 15.00 -2.69
CA GLN A 346 -24.78 16.32 -2.04
C GLN A 346 -25.49 16.32 -0.69
N ASN A 347 -26.26 15.30 -0.36
CA ASN A 347 -27.06 15.29 0.85
C ASN A 347 -26.27 14.77 2.07
N GLU A 348 -26.77 15.08 3.27
CA GLU A 348 -26.14 14.70 4.54
C GLU A 348 -26.10 13.17 4.73
N GLN A 349 -27.12 12.45 4.27
CA GLN A 349 -27.21 10.99 4.38
C GLN A 349 -26.05 10.28 3.65
N TRP A 350 -25.63 10.83 2.51
CA TRP A 350 -24.43 10.33 1.80
C TRP A 350 -23.16 10.54 2.61
N THR A 351 -23.00 11.71 3.23
CA THR A 351 -21.85 12.01 4.08
C THR A 351 -21.77 11.05 5.27
N GLU A 352 -22.91 10.81 5.93
CA GLU A 352 -23.00 9.81 7.02
C GLU A 352 -22.66 8.40 6.55
N ALA A 353 -23.13 8.00 5.37
CA ALA A 353 -22.81 6.70 4.79
C ALA A 353 -21.31 6.57 4.52
N ARG A 354 -20.65 7.60 3.96
CA ARG A 354 -19.20 7.62 3.77
C ARG A 354 -18.44 7.42 5.08
N ILE A 355 -18.79 8.16 6.13
CA ILE A 355 -18.18 8.01 7.46
C ILE A 355 -18.36 6.61 8.01
N ARG A 356 -19.58 6.07 7.90
CA ARG A 356 -19.92 4.73 8.41
C ARG A 356 -19.09 3.62 7.77
N TYR A 357 -18.91 3.65 6.46
CA TYR A 357 -18.23 2.58 5.71
C TYR A 357 -16.72 2.79 5.56
N LEU A 358 -16.25 4.03 5.45
CA LEU A 358 -14.86 4.36 5.15
C LEU A 358 -14.12 5.00 6.32
N GLY A 359 -14.84 5.56 7.30
CA GLY A 359 -14.29 6.33 8.41
C GLY A 359 -14.17 7.82 8.10
N GLU A 360 -13.86 8.61 9.14
CA GLU A 360 -13.74 10.09 9.03
C GLU A 360 -12.67 10.55 8.05
N ASP A 361 -11.59 9.78 7.89
CA ASP A 361 -10.52 10.08 6.93
C ASP A 361 -11.02 10.18 5.47
N SER A 362 -12.20 9.60 5.17
CA SER A 362 -12.80 9.67 3.84
C SER A 362 -13.32 11.06 3.46
N LEU A 363 -13.48 11.97 4.41
CA LEU A 363 -13.93 13.34 4.17
C LEU A 363 -12.80 14.26 3.70
N SER A 364 -11.56 13.92 4.02
CA SER A 364 -10.37 14.70 3.63
C SER A 364 -9.79 14.31 2.26
N SER A 365 -10.32 13.26 1.63
CA SER A 365 -9.94 12.89 0.26
C SER A 365 -10.78 13.70 -0.74
N PRO A 366 -10.13 14.36 -1.71
CA PRO A 366 -10.81 15.18 -2.71
C PRO A 366 -11.73 14.33 -3.60
#